data_80e8b0386b67f9adb111f66e42149907
#
_entry.id   80e8b0386b67f9adb111f66e42149907
#
_cell.length_a   1.000
_cell.length_b   1.000
_cell.length_c   1.000
_cell.angle_alpha   90.00
_cell.angle_beta   90.00
_cell.angle_gamma   90.00
#
_symmetry.space_group_name_H-M   'P 1'
#
loop_
_entity.id
_entity.type
_entity.pdbx_description
1 polymer ?
#
loop_
_entity_poly.entity_id
_entity_poly.type
_entity_poly.pdbx_seq_one_letter_code
_entity_poly.pdbx_strand_id
1 'polypeptide(L)'
;MSKQKLLAHIVVLPRFFAAPFFGCAMLIGVILAGGSIAASSTLLAFICCMFLMAASHSANTLLDYSWTGLDKGEQRSVTKSYTGGCGVIAEGILTEKEVMVNSIGWFVLALIPGLLLVSTVTPYLIIPILLAPAVAVWYSWSKFNYTHELALASGVVIAVLLGAMSTGTGNYLKPMLVAIPITMIFSFAGLALDEWPDAKANLKKGVKSIAYKVYEYKIDLGTYVMIWFAFAYIFQTLLISIGILKSQTAITFVLVPVLIGCCVFLKSKVEFAKVAKAIVIAAACYPLLLLIGEVVG
;
A
#
# COMPACT_ATOMS: atom_id res chain seq x y z
N MET A 1 0.70 27.37 -15.06
CA MET A 1 0.46 25.92 -15.01
C MET A 1 -1.03 25.67 -15.20
N SER A 2 -1.45 24.75 -16.07
CA SER A 2 -2.88 24.45 -16.25
C SER A 2 -3.46 23.77 -15.01
N LYS A 3 -4.79 23.87 -14.79
CA LYS A 3 -5.48 23.18 -13.67
C LYS A 3 -5.23 21.66 -13.71
N GLN A 4 -5.19 21.09 -14.91
CA GLN A 4 -4.92 19.67 -15.13
C GLN A 4 -3.50 19.26 -14.66
N LYS A 5 -2.48 20.04 -14.98
CA LYS A 5 -1.11 19.81 -14.51
C LYS A 5 -1.01 19.91 -12.97
N LEU A 6 -1.67 20.91 -12.38
CA LEU A 6 -1.69 21.06 -10.92
C LEU A 6 -2.31 19.85 -10.24
N LEU A 7 -3.46 19.38 -10.72
CA LEU A 7 -4.10 18.17 -10.20
C LEU A 7 -3.22 16.92 -10.38
N ALA A 8 -2.51 16.82 -11.51
CA ALA A 8 -1.59 15.72 -11.75
C ALA A 8 -0.47 15.69 -10.70
N HIS A 9 0.13 16.83 -10.38
CA HIS A 9 1.21 16.92 -9.39
C HIS A 9 0.76 16.67 -7.94
N ILE A 10 -0.42 17.16 -7.55
CA ILE A 10 -0.83 17.18 -6.14
C ILE A 10 -1.71 15.98 -5.77
N VAL A 11 -2.49 15.44 -6.72
CA VAL A 11 -3.49 14.40 -6.43
C VAL A 11 -3.18 13.10 -7.15
N VAL A 12 -2.93 13.15 -8.46
CA VAL A 12 -2.85 11.94 -9.29
C VAL A 12 -1.53 11.18 -9.06
N LEU A 13 -0.39 11.87 -9.17
CA LEU A 13 0.92 11.25 -8.94
C LEU A 13 1.10 10.72 -7.52
N PRO A 14 0.79 11.51 -6.46
CA PRO A 14 0.94 11.05 -5.08
C PRO A 14 -0.01 9.92 -4.70
N ARG A 15 -1.08 9.70 -5.47
CA ARG A 15 -2.11 8.69 -5.18
C ARG A 15 -2.66 8.80 -3.76
N PHE A 16 -3.04 10.00 -3.33
CA PHE A 16 -3.55 10.23 -1.96
C PHE A 16 -4.80 9.41 -1.59
N PHE A 17 -5.42 8.72 -2.54
CA PHE A 17 -6.43 7.72 -2.20
C PHE A 17 -5.89 6.54 -1.38
N ALA A 18 -4.58 6.27 -1.41
CA ALA A 18 -3.91 5.27 -0.58
C ALA A 18 -3.51 5.80 0.81
N ALA A 19 -3.58 7.12 1.03
CA ALA A 19 -3.19 7.74 2.29
C ALA A 19 -3.94 7.20 3.53
N PRO A 20 -5.28 6.95 3.49
CA PRO A 20 -5.96 6.36 4.64
C PRO A 20 -5.40 5.00 5.04
N PHE A 21 -5.03 4.17 4.07
CA PHE A 21 -4.45 2.85 4.33
C PHE A 21 -3.08 2.96 5.02
N PHE A 22 -2.13 3.68 4.41
CA PHE A 22 -0.78 3.82 4.98
C PHE A 22 -0.78 4.63 6.27
N GLY A 23 -1.65 5.63 6.39
CA GLY A 23 -1.85 6.40 7.62
C GLY A 23 -2.35 5.53 8.77
N CYS A 24 -3.36 4.70 8.55
CA CYS A 24 -3.85 3.76 9.56
C CYS A 24 -2.80 2.71 9.92
N ALA A 25 -2.06 2.16 8.94
CA ALA A 25 -0.98 1.22 9.20
C ALA A 25 0.11 1.84 10.09
N MET A 26 0.50 3.09 9.82
CA MET A 26 1.46 3.83 10.64
C MET A 26 0.91 4.05 12.07
N LEU A 27 -0.35 4.49 12.22
CA LEU A 27 -0.97 4.73 13.52
C LEU A 27 -1.13 3.44 14.35
N ILE A 28 -1.40 2.31 13.71
CA ILE A 28 -1.38 0.99 14.37
C ILE A 28 0.02 0.73 14.95
N GLY A 29 1.08 1.05 14.20
CA GLY A 29 2.45 0.95 14.68
C GLY A 29 2.68 1.76 15.96
N VAL A 30 2.16 3.00 16.01
CA VAL A 30 2.23 3.87 17.20
C VAL A 30 1.53 3.24 18.40
N ILE A 31 0.28 2.85 18.25
CA ILE A 31 -0.55 2.32 19.36
C ILE A 31 0.04 1.02 19.91
N LEU A 32 0.42 0.09 19.05
CA LEU A 32 0.97 -1.20 19.44
C LEU A 32 2.37 -1.10 20.09
N ALA A 33 3.11 -0.04 19.76
CA ALA A 33 4.37 0.30 20.44
C ALA A 33 4.15 0.99 21.80
N GLY A 34 2.92 1.31 22.18
CA GLY A 34 2.58 2.00 23.42
C GLY A 34 2.65 3.53 23.33
N GLY A 35 2.60 4.08 22.12
CA GLY A 35 2.59 5.52 21.88
C GLY A 35 1.18 6.12 21.92
N SER A 36 1.12 7.46 21.80
CA SER A 36 -0.12 8.22 21.75
C SER A 36 -0.34 8.83 20.35
N ILE A 37 -1.56 8.70 19.84
CA ILE A 37 -1.96 9.35 18.57
C ILE A 37 -1.83 10.89 18.67
N ALA A 38 -2.02 11.47 19.85
CA ALA A 38 -1.94 12.91 20.07
C ALA A 38 -0.51 13.44 20.26
N ALA A 39 0.51 12.57 20.28
CA ALA A 39 1.90 13.01 20.43
C ALA A 39 2.38 13.79 19.19
N SER A 40 3.20 14.80 19.41
CA SER A 40 3.82 15.58 18.31
C SER A 40 4.70 14.72 17.42
N SER A 41 5.41 13.73 17.99
CA SER A 41 6.20 12.77 17.23
C SER A 41 5.32 11.90 16.30
N THR A 42 4.12 11.54 16.73
CA THR A 42 3.14 10.82 15.89
C THR A 42 2.67 11.68 14.72
N LEU A 43 2.38 12.96 14.94
CA LEU A 43 2.02 13.88 13.87
C LEU A 43 3.17 14.04 12.85
N LEU A 44 4.39 14.20 13.32
CA LEU A 44 5.57 14.28 12.44
C LEU A 44 5.77 12.98 11.64
N ALA A 45 5.59 11.80 12.28
CA ALA A 45 5.68 10.52 11.62
C ALA A 45 4.58 10.34 10.57
N PHE A 46 3.36 10.81 10.86
CA PHE A 46 2.24 10.78 9.92
C PHE A 46 2.54 11.62 8.67
N ILE A 47 2.98 12.86 8.86
CA ILE A 47 3.34 13.75 7.74
C ILE A 47 4.50 13.16 6.94
N CYS A 48 5.53 12.63 7.60
CA CYS A 48 6.66 11.95 6.96
C CYS A 48 6.17 10.76 6.12
N CYS A 49 5.34 9.88 6.69
CA CYS A 49 4.77 8.72 6.02
C CYS A 49 3.98 9.12 4.75
N MET A 50 3.14 10.15 4.84
CA MET A 50 2.35 10.63 3.70
C MET A 50 3.23 11.17 2.58
N PHE A 51 4.29 11.91 2.90
CA PHE A 51 5.21 12.43 1.89
C PHE A 51 6.09 11.33 1.29
N LEU A 52 6.54 10.34 2.08
CA LEU A 52 7.25 9.16 1.56
C LEU A 52 6.38 8.34 0.62
N MET A 53 5.11 8.14 0.96
CA MET A 53 4.13 7.48 0.09
C MET A 53 3.97 8.25 -1.23
N ALA A 54 3.78 9.57 -1.16
CA ALA A 54 3.64 10.43 -2.34
C ALA A 54 4.88 10.38 -3.24
N ALA A 55 6.08 10.43 -2.65
CA ALA A 55 7.35 10.29 -3.35
C ALA A 55 7.46 8.93 -4.07
N SER A 56 7.13 7.83 -3.34
CA SER A 56 7.20 6.47 -3.85
C SER A 56 6.25 6.22 -5.02
N HIS A 57 5.01 6.71 -4.93
CA HIS A 57 4.05 6.59 -6.04
C HIS A 57 4.45 7.40 -7.26
N SER A 58 4.99 8.61 -7.06
CA SER A 58 5.51 9.44 -8.15
C SER A 58 6.73 8.79 -8.81
N ALA A 59 7.65 8.25 -8.01
CA ALA A 59 8.82 7.50 -8.50
C ALA A 59 8.41 6.25 -9.28
N ASN A 60 7.45 5.48 -8.78
CA ASN A 60 6.95 4.30 -9.48
C ASN A 60 6.40 4.66 -10.87
N THR A 61 5.61 5.73 -10.99
CA THR A 61 5.11 6.20 -12.29
C THR A 61 6.23 6.53 -13.27
N LEU A 62 7.30 7.19 -12.81
CA LEU A 62 8.46 7.51 -13.62
C LEU A 62 9.21 6.24 -14.05
N LEU A 63 9.48 5.34 -13.11
CA LEU A 63 10.23 4.11 -13.35
C LEU A 63 9.48 3.15 -14.27
N ASP A 64 8.16 3.03 -14.10
CA ASP A 64 7.33 2.17 -14.95
C ASP A 64 7.24 2.69 -16.39
N TYR A 65 7.31 4.01 -16.57
CA TYR A 65 7.36 4.58 -17.91
C TYR A 65 8.78 4.56 -18.53
N SER A 66 9.78 5.08 -17.80
CA SER A 66 11.11 5.35 -18.38
C SER A 66 12.03 4.14 -18.36
N TRP A 67 11.99 3.34 -17.29
CA TRP A 67 12.91 2.22 -17.07
C TRP A 67 12.31 0.89 -17.53
N THR A 68 11.14 0.50 -16.99
CA THR A 68 10.53 -0.78 -17.35
C THR A 68 9.77 -0.73 -18.67
N GLY A 69 9.32 0.46 -19.08
CA GLY A 69 8.53 0.66 -20.28
C GLY A 69 7.12 0.08 -20.20
N LEU A 70 6.67 -0.37 -19.02
CA LEU A 70 5.37 -1.01 -18.85
C LEU A 70 4.21 -0.06 -19.18
N ASP A 71 4.35 1.20 -18.78
CA ASP A 71 3.34 2.24 -18.99
C ASP A 71 3.42 2.92 -20.37
N LYS A 72 4.43 2.57 -21.21
CA LYS A 72 4.55 3.11 -22.58
C LYS A 72 3.43 2.54 -23.46
N GLY A 73 2.65 3.44 -24.06
CA GLY A 73 1.55 3.07 -24.96
C GLY A 73 0.27 2.62 -24.25
N GLU A 74 0.22 2.67 -22.93
CA GLU A 74 -1.00 2.41 -22.20
C GLU A 74 -1.96 3.60 -22.25
N GLN A 75 -3.11 3.42 -22.93
CA GLN A 75 -4.22 4.35 -22.78
C GLN A 75 -4.97 4.06 -21.49
N ARG A 76 -5.32 5.10 -20.74
CA ARG A 76 -6.15 4.98 -19.54
C ARG A 76 -7.48 4.34 -19.92
N SER A 77 -7.69 3.08 -19.52
CA SER A 77 -9.02 2.49 -19.63
C SER A 77 -9.89 2.96 -18.46
N VAL A 78 -11.19 3.03 -18.68
CA VAL A 78 -12.19 3.37 -17.64
C VAL A 78 -12.10 2.40 -16.45
N THR A 79 -11.62 1.18 -16.68
CA THR A 79 -11.39 0.15 -15.65
C THR A 79 -10.18 0.44 -14.76
N LYS A 80 -9.23 1.26 -15.23
CA LYS A 80 -7.99 1.62 -14.49
C LYS A 80 -8.10 2.90 -13.65
N SER A 81 -9.28 3.47 -13.46
CA SER A 81 -9.45 4.71 -12.68
C SER A 81 -9.09 4.56 -11.20
N TYR A 82 -8.95 3.34 -10.69
CA TYR A 82 -8.63 3.03 -9.29
C TYR A 82 -7.37 2.22 -9.12
N THR A 83 -6.84 1.67 -10.21
CA THR A 83 -5.75 0.69 -10.21
C THR A 83 -4.81 0.99 -11.38
N GLY A 84 -3.54 0.64 -11.24
CA GLY A 84 -2.55 0.77 -12.30
C GLY A 84 -1.87 2.13 -12.41
N GLY A 85 -1.06 2.30 -13.46
CA GLY A 85 -0.33 3.53 -13.73
C GLY A 85 -1.24 4.74 -13.92
N CYS A 86 -0.80 5.91 -13.47
CA CYS A 86 -1.64 7.11 -13.55
C CYS A 86 -1.70 7.74 -14.95
N GLY A 87 -0.98 7.18 -15.95
CA GLY A 87 -1.02 7.58 -17.34
C GLY A 87 -0.52 9.01 -17.66
N VAL A 88 -0.13 9.79 -16.65
CA VAL A 88 0.15 11.23 -16.83
C VAL A 88 1.31 11.53 -17.81
N ILE A 89 2.28 10.61 -17.93
CA ILE A 89 3.38 10.75 -18.89
C ILE A 89 2.92 10.26 -20.27
N ALA A 90 2.27 9.11 -20.34
CA ALA A 90 1.79 8.53 -21.60
C ALA A 90 0.77 9.43 -22.31
N GLU A 91 -0.07 10.14 -21.54
CA GLU A 91 -1.06 11.11 -22.05
C GLU A 91 -0.46 12.50 -22.31
N GLY A 92 0.84 12.71 -22.07
CA GLY A 92 1.51 14.00 -22.29
C GLY A 92 1.06 15.11 -21.32
N ILE A 93 0.40 14.78 -20.21
CA ILE A 93 -0.01 15.76 -19.18
C ILE A 93 1.22 16.31 -18.47
N LEU A 94 2.15 15.42 -18.11
CA LEU A 94 3.44 15.74 -17.49
C LEU A 94 4.58 15.10 -18.29
N THR A 95 5.72 15.78 -18.31
CA THR A 95 6.97 15.21 -18.82
C THR A 95 7.64 14.33 -17.77
N GLU A 96 8.52 13.41 -18.19
CA GLU A 96 9.35 12.59 -17.28
C GLU A 96 10.12 13.46 -16.28
N LYS A 97 10.67 14.61 -16.73
CA LYS A 97 11.37 15.56 -15.88
C LYS A 97 10.46 16.17 -14.80
N GLU A 98 9.22 16.54 -15.16
CA GLU A 98 8.25 17.08 -14.19
C GLU A 98 7.88 16.01 -13.14
N VAL A 99 7.72 14.74 -13.53
CA VAL A 99 7.44 13.64 -12.60
C VAL A 99 8.65 13.34 -11.71
N MET A 100 9.87 13.36 -12.24
CA MET A 100 11.08 13.22 -11.46
C MET A 100 11.22 14.32 -10.40
N VAL A 101 11.04 15.58 -10.79
CA VAL A 101 11.08 16.72 -9.86
C VAL A 101 9.99 16.59 -8.80
N ASN A 102 8.79 16.13 -9.18
CA ASN A 102 7.72 15.88 -8.22
C ASN A 102 8.08 14.81 -7.18
N SER A 103 8.63 13.66 -7.64
CA SER A 103 9.06 12.58 -6.73
C SER A 103 10.15 13.05 -5.75
N ILE A 104 11.18 13.72 -6.27
CA ILE A 104 12.27 14.30 -5.43
C ILE A 104 11.70 15.33 -4.46
N GLY A 105 10.80 16.20 -4.93
CA GLY A 105 10.18 17.22 -4.09
C GLY A 105 9.42 16.63 -2.91
N TRP A 106 8.60 15.59 -3.12
CA TRP A 106 7.91 14.90 -2.04
C TRP A 106 8.88 14.22 -1.08
N PHE A 107 9.97 13.62 -1.59
CA PHE A 107 10.98 13.01 -0.73
C PHE A 107 11.71 14.06 0.12
N VAL A 108 12.09 15.20 -0.45
CA VAL A 108 12.71 16.31 0.30
C VAL A 108 11.75 16.85 1.37
N LEU A 109 10.47 16.97 1.06
CA LEU A 109 9.43 17.34 2.03
C LEU A 109 9.31 16.29 3.15
N ALA A 110 9.45 15.00 2.86
CA ALA A 110 9.45 13.95 3.87
C ALA A 110 10.67 14.00 4.80
N LEU A 111 11.82 14.43 4.28
CA LEU A 111 13.03 14.56 5.10
C LEU A 111 12.89 15.60 6.21
N ILE A 112 12.09 16.64 6.04
CA ILE A 112 11.92 17.69 7.06
C ILE A 112 11.36 17.09 8.38
N PRO A 113 10.15 16.52 8.42
CA PRO A 113 9.64 15.88 9.63
C PRO A 113 10.45 14.64 10.01
N GLY A 114 11.01 13.93 9.03
CA GLY A 114 11.84 12.75 9.26
C GLY A 114 13.12 13.07 10.04
N LEU A 115 13.87 14.08 9.65
CA LEU A 115 15.10 14.50 10.35
C LEU A 115 14.80 15.11 11.73
N LEU A 116 13.66 15.80 11.90
CA LEU A 116 13.20 16.21 13.21
C LEU A 116 12.98 15.00 14.13
N LEU A 117 12.33 13.95 13.64
CA LEU A 117 12.14 12.70 14.39
C LEU A 117 13.47 12.01 14.71
N VAL A 118 14.39 11.95 13.75
CA VAL A 118 15.74 11.38 13.94
C VAL A 118 16.48 12.10 15.07
N SER A 119 16.36 13.43 15.13
CA SER A 119 17.06 14.25 16.13
C SER A 119 16.38 14.26 17.51
N THR A 120 15.06 14.09 17.57
CA THR A 120 14.30 14.28 18.83
C THR A 120 13.83 12.97 19.46
N VAL A 121 13.72 11.87 18.69
CA VAL A 121 13.19 10.59 19.19
C VAL A 121 14.26 9.51 19.17
N THR A 122 14.74 9.11 17.98
CA THR A 122 15.77 8.09 17.84
C THR A 122 16.47 8.18 16.48
N PRO A 123 17.81 8.06 16.42
CA PRO A 123 18.55 8.08 15.16
C PRO A 123 18.17 6.91 14.22
N TYR A 124 17.66 5.82 14.75
CA TYR A 124 17.29 4.66 13.96
C TYR A 124 16.12 4.92 13.00
N LEU A 125 15.35 5.99 13.19
CA LEU A 125 14.29 6.43 12.27
C LEU A 125 14.80 6.75 10.88
N ILE A 126 16.09 7.02 10.71
CA ILE A 126 16.70 7.19 9.38
C ILE A 126 16.55 5.94 8.52
N ILE A 127 16.48 4.74 9.13
CA ILE A 127 16.38 3.45 8.41
C ILE A 127 15.09 3.37 7.59
N PRO A 128 13.87 3.43 8.19
CA PRO A 128 12.63 3.36 7.41
C PRO A 128 12.50 4.54 6.43
N ILE A 129 13.02 5.72 6.75
CA ILE A 129 12.97 6.89 5.87
C ILE A 129 13.78 6.66 4.58
N LEU A 130 14.99 6.09 4.68
CA LEU A 130 15.83 5.79 3.52
C LEU A 130 15.43 4.51 2.79
N LEU A 131 14.82 3.54 3.49
CA LEU A 131 14.30 2.33 2.85
C LEU A 131 13.09 2.58 1.97
N ALA A 132 12.25 3.57 2.27
CA ALA A 132 11.05 3.85 1.49
C ALA A 132 11.34 4.14 0.00
N PRO A 133 12.26 5.04 -0.39
CA PRO A 133 12.62 5.23 -1.80
C PRO A 133 13.31 3.99 -2.42
N ALA A 134 14.10 3.24 -1.65
CA ALA A 134 14.70 2.00 -2.13
C ALA A 134 13.64 0.95 -2.46
N VAL A 135 12.60 0.83 -1.64
CA VAL A 135 11.46 -0.05 -1.89
C VAL A 135 10.66 0.41 -3.11
N ALA A 136 10.51 1.71 -3.36
CA ALA A 136 9.84 2.21 -4.57
C ALA A 136 10.59 1.78 -5.86
N VAL A 137 11.93 1.83 -5.84
CA VAL A 137 12.76 1.31 -6.95
C VAL A 137 12.62 -0.20 -7.06
N TRP A 138 12.71 -0.92 -5.94
CA TRP A 138 12.52 -2.38 -5.92
C TRP A 138 11.14 -2.77 -6.43
N TYR A 139 10.09 -2.05 -6.07
CA TYR A 139 8.73 -2.32 -6.53
C TYR A 139 8.62 -2.32 -8.06
N SER A 140 9.20 -1.36 -8.75
CA SER A 140 9.21 -1.33 -10.21
C SER A 140 10.06 -2.46 -10.82
N TRP A 141 11.22 -2.75 -10.24
CA TRP A 141 12.10 -3.83 -10.71
C TRP A 141 11.53 -5.23 -10.40
N SER A 142 10.85 -5.38 -9.28
CA SER A 142 10.30 -6.65 -8.79
C SER A 142 9.24 -7.25 -9.72
N LYS A 143 8.65 -6.44 -10.61
CA LYS A 143 7.71 -6.88 -11.64
C LYS A 143 8.29 -7.93 -12.60
N PHE A 144 9.61 -8.09 -12.63
CA PHE A 144 10.29 -9.05 -13.50
C PHE A 144 10.87 -10.28 -12.77
N ASN A 145 10.68 -10.42 -11.46
CA ASN A 145 11.34 -11.47 -10.66
C ASN A 145 10.50 -12.13 -9.56
N TYR A 146 9.17 -12.09 -9.64
CA TYR A 146 8.22 -12.68 -8.67
C TYR A 146 8.33 -12.15 -7.23
N THR A 147 8.92 -10.97 -7.01
CA THR A 147 9.00 -10.36 -5.68
C THR A 147 8.13 -9.12 -5.53
N HIS A 148 7.19 -8.92 -6.47
CA HIS A 148 6.36 -7.72 -6.55
C HIS A 148 5.47 -7.53 -5.32
N GLU A 149 4.84 -8.60 -4.89
CA GLU A 149 4.01 -8.61 -3.68
C GLU A 149 4.83 -8.33 -2.42
N LEU A 150 6.07 -8.84 -2.35
CA LEU A 150 6.99 -8.60 -1.25
C LEU A 150 7.47 -7.14 -1.20
N ALA A 151 7.73 -6.55 -2.36
CA ALA A 151 8.11 -5.15 -2.45
C ALA A 151 6.98 -4.24 -1.93
N LEU A 152 5.73 -4.51 -2.32
CA LEU A 152 4.58 -3.77 -1.81
C LEU A 152 4.37 -4.01 -0.30
N ALA A 153 4.52 -5.26 0.16
CA ALA A 153 4.46 -5.61 1.58
C ALA A 153 5.49 -4.84 2.41
N SER A 154 6.71 -4.68 1.88
CA SER A 154 7.76 -3.89 2.54
C SER A 154 7.36 -2.43 2.74
N GLY A 155 6.62 -1.83 1.80
CA GLY A 155 6.08 -0.47 1.97
C GLY A 155 5.12 -0.36 3.17
N VAL A 156 4.25 -1.36 3.36
CA VAL A 156 3.35 -1.43 4.52
C VAL A 156 4.14 -1.60 5.82
N VAL A 157 5.11 -2.51 5.83
CA VAL A 157 6.00 -2.74 6.99
C VAL A 157 6.75 -1.47 7.37
N ILE A 158 7.27 -0.71 6.39
CA ILE A 158 7.94 0.58 6.62
C ILE A 158 6.99 1.58 7.28
N ALA A 159 5.73 1.67 6.83
CA ALA A 159 4.75 2.57 7.45
C ALA A 159 4.51 2.19 8.93
N VAL A 160 4.28 0.91 9.22
CA VAL A 160 4.09 0.41 10.60
C VAL A 160 5.33 0.66 11.46
N LEU A 161 6.53 0.39 10.94
CA LEU A 161 7.79 0.64 11.64
C LEU A 161 8.02 2.12 11.92
N LEU A 162 7.77 2.99 10.95
CA LEU A 162 7.92 4.44 11.13
C LEU A 162 7.03 4.92 12.28
N GLY A 163 5.78 4.41 12.36
CA GLY A 163 4.89 4.68 13.48
C GLY A 163 5.44 4.14 14.81
N ALA A 164 5.84 2.88 14.85
CA ALA A 164 6.35 2.27 16.07
C ALA A 164 7.62 2.95 16.58
N MET A 165 8.55 3.27 15.69
CA MET A 165 9.82 3.92 16.05
C MET A 165 9.64 5.38 16.47
N SER A 166 8.59 6.07 15.98
CA SER A 166 8.29 7.45 16.39
C SER A 166 7.88 7.59 17.84
N THR A 167 7.57 6.47 18.52
CA THR A 167 7.25 6.45 19.96
C THR A 167 8.48 6.50 20.87
N GLY A 168 9.63 6.09 20.36
CA GLY A 168 10.88 5.96 21.15
C GLY A 168 10.89 4.80 22.16
N THR A 169 9.84 3.96 22.24
CA THR A 169 9.69 2.90 23.25
C THR A 169 10.56 1.67 23.04
N GLY A 170 11.07 1.47 21.81
CA GLY A 170 11.82 0.26 21.44
C GLY A 170 10.98 -0.99 21.26
N ASN A 171 9.66 -0.94 21.42
CA ASN A 171 8.74 -2.07 21.30
C ASN A 171 8.26 -2.25 19.86
N TYR A 172 9.02 -3.01 19.06
CA TYR A 172 8.72 -3.18 17.63
C TYR A 172 8.10 -4.53 17.28
N LEU A 173 8.18 -5.53 18.16
CA LEU A 173 7.72 -6.89 17.87
C LEU A 173 6.22 -6.96 17.60
N LYS A 174 5.40 -6.37 18.47
CA LYS A 174 3.94 -6.35 18.30
C LYS A 174 3.52 -5.67 17.02
N PRO A 175 3.97 -4.44 16.70
CA PRO A 175 3.72 -3.77 15.43
C PRO A 175 4.10 -4.63 14.22
N MET A 176 5.26 -5.26 14.23
CA MET A 176 5.74 -6.10 13.12
C MET A 176 4.86 -7.32 12.89
N LEU A 177 4.43 -7.98 13.95
CA LEU A 177 3.52 -9.13 13.83
C LEU A 177 2.16 -8.71 13.25
N VAL A 178 1.65 -7.54 13.62
CA VAL A 178 0.37 -7.02 13.10
C VAL A 178 0.50 -6.50 11.68
N ALA A 179 1.68 -6.11 11.22
CA ALA A 179 1.90 -5.80 9.81
C ALA A 179 1.64 -7.00 8.88
N ILE A 180 1.79 -8.25 9.37
CA ILE A 180 1.60 -9.47 8.56
C ILE A 180 0.18 -9.57 7.98
N PRO A 181 -0.92 -9.60 8.75
CA PRO A 181 -2.25 -9.69 8.18
C PRO A 181 -2.61 -8.46 7.33
N ILE A 182 -2.09 -7.28 7.64
CA ILE A 182 -2.29 -6.08 6.81
C ILE A 182 -1.64 -6.28 5.43
N THR A 183 -0.41 -6.82 5.38
CA THR A 183 0.29 -7.09 4.12
C THR A 183 -0.38 -8.20 3.32
N MET A 184 -0.90 -9.26 3.97
CA MET A 184 -1.64 -10.33 3.30
C MET A 184 -2.85 -9.78 2.52
N ILE A 185 -3.61 -8.90 3.13
CA ILE A 185 -4.80 -8.29 2.52
C ILE A 185 -4.40 -7.31 1.42
N PHE A 186 -3.47 -6.41 1.70
CA PHE A 186 -3.15 -5.32 0.78
C PHE A 186 -2.22 -5.75 -0.34
N SER A 187 -1.10 -6.42 0.00
CA SER A 187 -0.04 -6.67 -0.97
C SER A 187 -0.26 -7.95 -1.76
N PHE A 188 -0.90 -8.96 -1.19
CA PHE A 188 -1.13 -10.22 -1.92
C PHE A 188 -2.53 -10.27 -2.55
N ALA A 189 -3.59 -10.00 -1.79
CA ALA A 189 -4.94 -10.02 -2.35
C ALA A 189 -5.24 -8.75 -3.16
N GLY A 190 -4.90 -7.56 -2.64
CA GLY A 190 -5.19 -6.28 -3.28
C GLY A 190 -4.42 -6.08 -4.58
N LEU A 191 -3.12 -6.38 -4.61
CA LEU A 191 -2.30 -6.26 -5.82
C LEU A 191 -2.76 -7.20 -6.94
N ALA A 192 -3.18 -8.43 -6.60
CA ALA A 192 -3.72 -9.35 -7.59
C ALA A 192 -4.96 -8.80 -8.31
N LEU A 193 -5.83 -8.08 -7.57
CA LEU A 193 -6.99 -7.41 -8.15
C LEU A 193 -6.60 -6.24 -9.07
N ASP A 194 -5.55 -5.52 -8.71
CA ASP A 194 -4.99 -4.44 -9.50
C ASP A 194 -4.41 -4.94 -10.84
N GLU A 195 -3.63 -6.00 -10.77
CA GLU A 195 -2.89 -6.52 -11.93
C GLU A 195 -3.72 -7.42 -12.86
N TRP A 196 -4.81 -8.01 -12.38
CA TRP A 196 -5.57 -9.02 -13.13
C TRP A 196 -6.10 -8.55 -14.48
N PRO A 197 -6.64 -7.31 -14.64
CA PRO A 197 -7.12 -6.83 -15.93
C PRO A 197 -6.03 -6.81 -17.02
N ASP A 198 -4.79 -6.57 -16.61
CA ASP A 198 -3.64 -6.42 -17.50
C ASP A 198 -2.81 -7.69 -17.64
N ALA A 199 -3.15 -8.76 -16.91
CA ALA A 199 -2.35 -9.97 -16.81
C ALA A 199 -1.92 -10.52 -18.18
N LYS A 200 -2.85 -10.60 -19.15
CA LYS A 200 -2.56 -11.10 -20.49
C LYS A 200 -1.57 -10.20 -21.27
N ALA A 201 -1.68 -8.90 -21.11
CA ALA A 201 -0.79 -7.94 -21.80
C ALA A 201 0.59 -7.90 -21.13
N ASN A 202 0.63 -7.91 -19.81
CA ASN A 202 1.85 -7.82 -19.03
C ASN A 202 2.67 -9.11 -19.07
N LEU A 203 2.03 -10.28 -19.13
CA LEU A 203 2.73 -11.55 -19.40
C LEU A 203 3.50 -11.51 -20.72
N LYS A 204 2.93 -10.91 -21.79
CA LYS A 204 3.62 -10.74 -23.06
C LYS A 204 4.81 -9.78 -22.97
N LYS A 205 4.79 -8.84 -22.02
CA LYS A 205 5.91 -7.93 -21.73
C LYS A 205 6.93 -8.53 -20.78
N GLY A 206 6.78 -9.80 -20.36
CA GLY A 206 7.70 -10.50 -19.47
C GLY A 206 7.53 -10.18 -17.98
N VAL A 207 6.42 -9.58 -17.58
CA VAL A 207 6.13 -9.32 -16.17
C VAL A 207 5.89 -10.63 -15.43
N LYS A 208 6.48 -10.75 -14.24
CA LYS A 208 6.47 -11.94 -13.39
C LYS A 208 5.96 -11.53 -12.00
N SER A 209 4.66 -11.69 -11.75
CA SER A 209 4.07 -11.58 -10.41
C SER A 209 3.38 -12.88 -10.03
N ILE A 210 3.06 -13.06 -8.75
CA ILE A 210 2.29 -14.21 -8.27
C ILE A 210 0.89 -14.19 -8.91
N ALA A 211 0.28 -13.00 -9.03
CA ALA A 211 -1.01 -12.85 -9.68
C ALA A 211 -1.02 -13.36 -11.12
N TYR A 212 0.07 -13.16 -11.86
CA TYR A 212 0.18 -13.66 -13.24
C TYR A 212 0.40 -15.16 -13.29
N LYS A 213 1.10 -15.74 -12.31
CA LYS A 213 1.17 -17.20 -12.17
C LYS A 213 -0.21 -17.80 -11.90
N VAL A 214 -0.99 -17.18 -11.03
CA VAL A 214 -2.37 -17.56 -10.77
C VAL A 214 -3.19 -17.56 -12.06
N TYR A 215 -3.03 -16.52 -12.89
CA TYR A 215 -3.67 -16.41 -14.19
C TYR A 215 -3.21 -17.51 -15.17
N GLU A 216 -1.91 -17.78 -15.28
CA GLU A 216 -1.34 -18.84 -16.13
C GLU A 216 -1.85 -20.23 -15.75
N TYR A 217 -1.93 -20.54 -14.46
CA TYR A 217 -2.46 -21.80 -13.94
C TYR A 217 -4.00 -21.91 -13.96
N LYS A 218 -4.69 -20.90 -14.50
CA LYS A 218 -6.15 -20.84 -14.56
C LYS A 218 -6.81 -20.97 -13.17
N ILE A 219 -6.12 -20.57 -12.13
CA ILE A 219 -6.70 -20.49 -10.79
C ILE A 219 -7.67 -19.31 -10.79
N ASP A 220 -8.84 -19.54 -10.22
CA ASP A 220 -9.84 -18.49 -10.08
C ASP A 220 -9.35 -17.37 -9.13
N LEU A 221 -9.43 -16.13 -9.61
CA LEU A 221 -8.98 -14.96 -8.85
C LEU A 221 -9.71 -14.81 -7.51
N GLY A 222 -11.04 -15.05 -7.50
CA GLY A 222 -11.82 -14.99 -6.27
C GLY A 222 -11.33 -15.99 -5.23
N THR A 223 -10.96 -17.20 -5.67
CA THR A 223 -10.36 -18.22 -4.79
C THR A 223 -9.00 -17.77 -4.25
N TYR A 224 -8.13 -17.22 -5.10
CA TYR A 224 -6.83 -16.71 -4.68
C TYR A 224 -6.95 -15.59 -3.63
N VAL A 225 -7.80 -14.61 -3.92
CA VAL A 225 -8.05 -13.47 -3.00
C VAL A 225 -8.64 -13.97 -1.67
N MET A 226 -9.58 -14.92 -1.72
CA MET A 226 -10.20 -15.50 -0.53
C MET A 226 -9.20 -16.26 0.34
N ILE A 227 -8.23 -16.97 -0.25
CA ILE A 227 -7.16 -17.66 0.49
C ILE A 227 -6.34 -16.66 1.30
N TRP A 228 -5.93 -15.54 0.71
CA TRP A 228 -5.15 -14.51 1.43
C TRP A 228 -5.95 -13.83 2.54
N PHE A 229 -7.24 -13.58 2.31
CA PHE A 229 -8.11 -13.08 3.39
C PHE A 229 -8.25 -14.09 4.52
N ALA A 230 -8.46 -15.37 4.19
CA ALA A 230 -8.54 -16.41 5.20
C ALA A 230 -7.25 -16.48 6.05
N PHE A 231 -6.09 -16.47 5.42
CA PHE A 231 -4.80 -16.43 6.14
C PHE A 231 -4.67 -15.20 7.04
N ALA A 232 -5.05 -14.01 6.54
CA ALA A 232 -4.99 -12.78 7.33
C ALA A 232 -5.89 -12.87 8.58
N TYR A 233 -7.11 -13.35 8.44
CA TYR A 233 -8.05 -13.47 9.57
C TYR A 233 -7.69 -14.59 10.54
N ILE A 234 -7.16 -15.72 10.04
CA ILE A 234 -6.62 -16.79 10.91
C ILE A 234 -5.45 -16.24 11.72
N PHE A 235 -4.53 -15.52 11.08
CA PHE A 235 -3.38 -14.94 11.76
C PHE A 235 -3.81 -13.86 12.76
N GLN A 236 -4.76 -12.99 12.41
CA GLN A 236 -5.34 -12.01 13.34
C GLN A 236 -5.99 -12.71 14.55
N THR A 237 -6.75 -13.78 14.33
CA THR A 237 -7.36 -14.55 15.43
C THR A 237 -6.30 -15.11 16.36
N LEU A 238 -5.19 -15.63 15.82
CA LEU A 238 -4.04 -16.06 16.59
C LEU A 238 -3.47 -14.91 17.42
N LEU A 239 -3.26 -13.74 16.83
CA LEU A 239 -2.73 -12.56 17.54
C LEU A 239 -3.67 -12.09 18.68
N ILE A 240 -4.97 -12.20 18.50
CA ILE A 240 -5.96 -11.92 19.57
C ILE A 240 -5.84 -12.98 20.67
N SER A 241 -5.80 -14.27 20.31
CA SER A 241 -5.77 -15.37 21.30
C SER A 241 -4.53 -15.38 22.18
N ILE A 242 -3.39 -14.90 21.65
CA ILE A 242 -2.14 -14.77 22.44
C ILE A 242 -1.95 -13.37 23.07
N GLY A 243 -2.97 -12.51 23.01
CA GLY A 243 -2.97 -11.20 23.67
C GLY A 243 -2.07 -10.13 23.03
N ILE A 244 -1.66 -10.31 21.78
CA ILE A 244 -0.93 -9.29 21.01
C ILE A 244 -1.89 -8.20 20.54
N LEU A 245 -3.06 -8.59 20.02
CA LEU A 245 -4.16 -7.72 19.67
C LEU A 245 -5.26 -7.80 20.74
N LYS A 246 -5.94 -6.68 20.97
CA LYS A 246 -7.13 -6.65 21.83
C LYS A 246 -8.32 -7.37 21.18
N SER A 247 -9.21 -7.94 21.98
CA SER A 247 -10.40 -8.65 21.47
C SER A 247 -11.32 -7.77 20.63
N GLN A 248 -11.37 -6.48 20.92
CA GLN A 248 -12.16 -5.49 20.16
C GLN A 248 -11.72 -5.34 18.70
N THR A 249 -10.48 -5.75 18.37
CA THR A 249 -10.04 -5.79 16.97
C THR A 249 -10.80 -6.80 16.12
N ALA A 250 -11.55 -7.72 16.76
CA ALA A 250 -12.49 -8.60 16.07
C ALA A 250 -13.58 -7.86 15.29
N ILE A 251 -13.76 -6.54 15.51
CA ILE A 251 -14.65 -5.70 14.67
C ILE A 251 -14.31 -5.78 13.18
N THR A 252 -13.06 -6.10 12.81
CA THR A 252 -12.68 -6.32 11.41
C THR A 252 -13.45 -7.45 10.74
N PHE A 253 -13.96 -8.42 11.52
CA PHE A 253 -14.74 -9.55 10.99
C PHE A 253 -16.05 -9.12 10.33
N VAL A 254 -16.52 -7.90 10.57
CA VAL A 254 -17.67 -7.32 9.84
C VAL A 254 -17.41 -7.24 8.32
N LEU A 255 -16.15 -7.21 7.89
CA LEU A 255 -15.77 -7.20 6.48
C LEU A 255 -15.89 -8.60 5.83
N VAL A 256 -15.85 -9.68 6.60
CA VAL A 256 -15.80 -11.06 6.08
C VAL A 256 -16.99 -11.39 5.17
N PRO A 257 -18.26 -11.13 5.53
CA PRO A 257 -19.39 -11.38 4.62
C PRO A 257 -19.30 -10.62 3.30
N VAL A 258 -18.83 -9.35 3.35
CA VAL A 258 -18.63 -8.52 2.17
C VAL A 258 -17.54 -9.12 1.28
N LEU A 259 -16.42 -9.52 1.86
CA LEU A 259 -15.29 -10.10 1.13
C LEU A 259 -15.67 -11.44 0.50
N ILE A 260 -16.35 -12.33 1.22
CA ILE A 260 -16.84 -13.60 0.67
C ILE A 260 -17.81 -13.36 -0.50
N GLY A 261 -18.79 -12.48 -0.29
CA GLY A 261 -19.74 -12.12 -1.36
C GLY A 261 -19.01 -11.60 -2.60
N CYS A 262 -18.10 -10.66 -2.44
CA CYS A 262 -17.30 -10.12 -3.54
C CYS A 262 -16.46 -11.21 -4.25
N CYS A 263 -15.82 -12.11 -3.52
CA CYS A 263 -15.03 -13.19 -4.12
C CYS A 263 -15.89 -14.17 -4.92
N VAL A 264 -17.12 -14.45 -4.46
CA VAL A 264 -18.09 -15.26 -5.22
C VAL A 264 -18.49 -14.55 -6.53
N PHE A 265 -18.74 -13.24 -6.49
CA PHE A 265 -19.07 -12.46 -7.68
C PHE A 265 -17.90 -12.34 -8.67
N LEU A 266 -16.65 -12.32 -8.21
CA LEU A 266 -15.47 -12.35 -9.11
C LEU A 266 -15.46 -13.58 -10.02
N LYS A 267 -16.02 -14.71 -9.57
CA LYS A 267 -16.14 -15.93 -10.37
C LYS A 267 -17.13 -15.80 -11.53
N SER A 268 -18.15 -14.97 -11.40
CA SER A 268 -19.22 -14.81 -12.38
C SER A 268 -18.87 -13.92 -13.58
N LYS A 269 -17.68 -13.31 -13.62
CA LYS A 269 -17.23 -12.34 -14.63
C LYS A 269 -18.14 -11.11 -14.80
N VAL A 270 -19.15 -10.94 -13.96
CA VAL A 270 -20.07 -9.82 -14.00
C VAL A 270 -19.46 -8.64 -13.24
N GLU A 271 -19.33 -7.50 -13.92
CA GLU A 271 -18.94 -6.22 -13.32
C GLU A 271 -17.63 -6.23 -12.48
N PHE A 272 -16.58 -6.92 -12.98
CA PHE A 272 -15.27 -7.03 -12.32
C PHE A 272 -14.83 -5.73 -11.66
N ALA A 273 -14.91 -4.59 -12.35
CA ALA A 273 -14.45 -3.30 -11.83
C ALA A 273 -15.19 -2.86 -10.55
N LYS A 274 -16.49 -3.11 -10.44
CA LYS A 274 -17.28 -2.76 -9.25
C LYS A 274 -16.90 -3.65 -8.07
N VAL A 275 -16.76 -4.96 -8.33
CA VAL A 275 -16.40 -5.94 -7.30
C VAL A 275 -14.98 -5.71 -6.81
N ALA A 276 -14.02 -5.54 -7.71
CA ALA A 276 -12.64 -5.21 -7.36
C ALA A 276 -12.56 -3.93 -6.51
N LYS A 277 -13.30 -2.89 -6.89
CA LYS A 277 -13.39 -1.66 -6.10
C LYS A 277 -13.94 -1.91 -4.69
N ALA A 278 -14.99 -2.71 -4.54
CA ALA A 278 -15.54 -3.04 -3.22
C ALA A 278 -14.54 -3.77 -2.34
N ILE A 279 -13.76 -4.70 -2.91
CA ILE A 279 -12.70 -5.43 -2.19
C ILE A 279 -11.57 -4.47 -1.80
N VAL A 280 -11.14 -3.58 -2.69
CA VAL A 280 -10.09 -2.59 -2.39
C VAL A 280 -10.53 -1.65 -1.26
N ILE A 281 -11.80 -1.20 -1.27
CA ILE A 281 -12.35 -0.38 -0.17
C ILE A 281 -12.36 -1.20 1.13
N ALA A 282 -12.83 -2.43 1.12
CA ALA A 282 -12.82 -3.29 2.30
C ALA A 282 -11.38 -3.54 2.82
N ALA A 283 -10.43 -3.78 1.91
CA ALA A 283 -9.01 -3.89 2.25
C ALA A 283 -8.46 -2.60 2.90
N ALA A 284 -8.86 -1.43 2.42
CA ALA A 284 -8.48 -0.15 3.02
C ALA A 284 -9.16 0.09 4.38
N CYS A 285 -10.38 -0.42 4.59
CA CYS A 285 -11.07 -0.35 5.87
C CYS A 285 -10.47 -1.27 6.93
N TYR A 286 -9.79 -2.34 6.54
CA TYR A 286 -9.23 -3.32 7.48
C TYR A 286 -8.27 -2.69 8.50
N PRO A 287 -7.20 -1.96 8.13
CA PRO A 287 -6.33 -1.31 9.11
C PRO A 287 -7.04 -0.22 9.93
N LEU A 288 -8.05 0.45 9.36
CA LEU A 288 -8.84 1.41 10.12
C LEU A 288 -9.64 0.74 11.24
N LEU A 289 -10.29 -0.39 10.96
CA LEU A 289 -11.04 -1.14 11.96
C LEU A 289 -10.12 -1.78 13.01
N LEU A 290 -8.92 -2.25 12.61
CA LEU A 290 -7.90 -2.70 13.57
C LEU A 290 -7.52 -1.56 14.51
N LEU A 291 -7.24 -0.36 13.97
CA LEU A 291 -6.90 0.81 14.76
C LEU A 291 -8.01 1.19 15.74
N ILE A 292 -9.27 1.21 15.28
CA ILE A 292 -10.43 1.47 16.13
C ILE A 292 -10.50 0.44 17.26
N GLY A 293 -10.37 -0.85 16.95
CA GLY A 293 -10.40 -1.93 17.94
C GLY A 293 -9.31 -1.80 18.99
N GLU A 294 -8.10 -1.38 18.61
CA GLU A 294 -6.99 -1.16 19.54
C GLU A 294 -7.19 0.09 20.42
N VAL A 295 -7.81 1.14 19.91
CA VAL A 295 -8.04 2.39 20.65
C VAL A 295 -9.21 2.26 21.62
N VAL A 296 -10.31 1.60 21.22
CA VAL A 296 -11.54 1.50 22.03
C VAL A 296 -11.44 0.43 23.13
N GLY A 297 -10.66 -0.62 22.92
CA GLY A 297 -10.42 -1.65 23.94
C GLY A 297 -9.27 -1.29 24.87
#